data_38fcf52a856910a641cb5ddd5929b623
#
_entry.id   38fcf52a856910a641cb5ddd5929b623
#
_cell.length_a   1.000
_cell.length_b   1.000
_cell.length_c   1.000
_cell.angle_alpha   90.00
_cell.angle_beta   90.00
_cell.angle_gamma   90.00
#
_symmetry.space_group_name_H-M   'P 1'
#
loop_
_entity.id
_entity.type
_entity.pdbx_description
1 polymer ?
#
loop_
_entity_poly.entity_id
_entity_poly.type
_entity_poly.pdbx_seq_one_letter_code
_entity_poly.pdbx_strand_id
1 'polypeptide(L)'
;MAINLRTKSAREALAPRRNPYFHCLRPGLYIGYRRLEEGDGTWIARKLQEGTKQYVFRSFGTLSGYEEAAREAEAWSGGVDVGVTHKGTTLEAACEAYVTHQKNQKSKTSAADAEGRFKRLVYGKTIGTILLNKLRPQHLRDWMADQLDEDGDEEDVRKSKDSANRNLNTLKAALNLALRDQLVTTDAGWKTVTPFPKAGRRRTGDLTPKDRAALLSHYDPDLAALVNARLLTAVRPS
;
A
#
# COMPACT_ATOMS: atom_id res chain seq x y z
N MET A 1 -29.83 -33.47 -0.93
CA MET A 1 -29.31 -33.38 -2.31
C MET A 1 -28.16 -32.39 -2.36
N ALA A 2 -27.06 -32.74 -2.99
CA ALA A 2 -25.98 -31.79 -3.23
C ALA A 2 -26.41 -30.74 -4.26
N ILE A 3 -26.30 -29.47 -3.94
CA ILE A 3 -26.70 -28.37 -4.81
C ILE A 3 -25.60 -28.16 -5.86
N ASN A 4 -25.95 -28.26 -7.14
CA ASN A 4 -25.01 -27.97 -8.22
C ASN A 4 -24.99 -26.45 -8.51
N LEU A 5 -23.86 -25.81 -8.30
CA LEU A 5 -23.65 -24.39 -8.62
C LEU A 5 -22.74 -24.18 -9.85
N ARG A 6 -22.24 -25.28 -10.47
CA ARG A 6 -21.24 -25.21 -11.54
C ARG A 6 -21.78 -24.65 -12.84
N THR A 7 -22.97 -25.05 -13.22
CA THR A 7 -23.59 -24.64 -14.50
C THR A 7 -24.51 -23.43 -14.31
N LYS A 8 -24.62 -22.59 -15.34
CA LYS A 8 -25.48 -21.42 -15.34
C LYS A 8 -26.95 -21.85 -15.23
N SER A 9 -27.37 -22.86 -15.97
CA SER A 9 -28.74 -23.39 -15.94
C SER A 9 -29.11 -23.92 -14.55
N ALA A 10 -28.20 -24.61 -13.86
CA ALA A 10 -28.48 -25.08 -12.51
C ALA A 10 -28.65 -23.92 -11.50
N ARG A 11 -27.89 -22.82 -11.66
CA ARG A 11 -28.05 -21.63 -10.82
C ARG A 11 -29.36 -20.87 -11.11
N GLU A 12 -29.77 -20.82 -12.37
CA GLU A 12 -31.04 -20.20 -12.81
C GLU A 12 -32.26 -20.98 -12.33
N ALA A 13 -32.14 -22.28 -12.17
CA ALA A 13 -33.22 -23.14 -11.62
C ALA A 13 -33.41 -23.02 -10.10
N LEU A 14 -32.49 -22.32 -9.40
CA LEU A 14 -32.62 -22.11 -7.95
C LEU A 14 -33.69 -21.08 -7.63
N ALA A 15 -34.46 -21.31 -6.57
CA ALA A 15 -35.41 -20.32 -6.07
C ALA A 15 -34.70 -19.10 -5.49
N PRO A 16 -35.17 -17.87 -5.75
CA PRO A 16 -34.65 -16.67 -5.11
C PRO A 16 -34.79 -16.76 -3.59
N ARG A 17 -33.74 -16.43 -2.85
CA ARG A 17 -33.77 -16.39 -1.38
C ARG A 17 -32.62 -15.55 -0.78
N ARG A 18 -32.86 -15.05 0.44
CA ARG A 18 -31.85 -14.25 1.17
C ARG A 18 -30.60 -15.05 1.52
N ASN A 19 -30.75 -16.31 1.91
CA ASN A 19 -29.63 -17.18 2.29
C ASN A 19 -28.98 -17.82 1.06
N PRO A 20 -27.65 -17.76 0.90
CA PRO A 20 -26.96 -18.38 -0.23
C PRO A 20 -27.11 -19.91 -0.26
N TYR A 21 -27.04 -20.49 -1.44
CA TYR A 21 -26.86 -21.91 -1.68
C TYR A 21 -25.40 -22.25 -1.62
N PHE A 22 -24.95 -23.12 -0.70
CA PHE A 22 -23.55 -23.43 -0.52
C PHE A 22 -23.16 -24.77 -1.14
N HIS A 23 -21.99 -24.77 -1.79
CA HIS A 23 -21.27 -25.95 -2.27
C HIS A 23 -19.92 -26.04 -1.55
N CYS A 24 -19.54 -27.23 -1.09
CA CYS A 24 -18.27 -27.46 -0.41
C CYS A 24 -17.16 -27.54 -1.44
N LEU A 25 -16.14 -26.69 -1.34
CA LEU A 25 -14.91 -26.77 -2.13
C LEU A 25 -13.96 -27.78 -1.49
N ARG A 26 -13.77 -27.67 -0.18
CA ARG A 26 -13.01 -28.57 0.67
C ARG A 26 -13.49 -28.47 2.11
N PRO A 27 -13.12 -29.38 3.03
CA PRO A 27 -13.50 -29.30 4.44
C PRO A 27 -13.24 -27.90 5.02
N GLY A 28 -14.29 -27.29 5.57
CA GLY A 28 -14.21 -25.96 6.16
C GLY A 28 -14.34 -24.78 5.17
N LEU A 29 -14.22 -24.98 3.87
CA LEU A 29 -14.38 -23.93 2.85
C LEU A 29 -15.54 -24.21 1.91
N TYR A 30 -16.44 -23.24 1.77
CA TYR A 30 -17.63 -23.34 0.94
C TYR A 30 -17.76 -22.11 0.05
N ILE A 31 -18.19 -22.33 -1.20
CA ILE A 31 -18.64 -21.27 -2.09
C ILE A 31 -20.17 -21.26 -2.11
N GLY A 32 -20.76 -20.09 -2.03
CA GLY A 32 -22.21 -19.89 -2.02
C GLY A 32 -22.65 -18.99 -3.17
N TYR A 33 -23.83 -19.25 -3.67
CA TYR A 33 -24.51 -18.43 -4.66
C TYR A 33 -25.85 -17.96 -4.11
N ARG A 34 -26.07 -16.64 -4.08
CA ARG A 34 -27.35 -16.04 -3.72
C ARG A 34 -28.09 -15.69 -5.00
N ARG A 35 -29.16 -16.41 -5.25
CA ARG A 35 -30.10 -16.10 -6.35
C ARG A 35 -30.95 -14.91 -5.93
N LEU A 36 -30.97 -13.86 -6.75
CA LEU A 36 -31.83 -12.69 -6.58
C LEU A 36 -33.12 -12.90 -7.38
N GLU A 37 -34.16 -12.13 -7.07
CA GLU A 37 -35.44 -12.15 -7.83
C GLU A 37 -35.23 -11.63 -9.25
N GLU A 38 -34.43 -10.58 -9.38
CA GLU A 38 -34.05 -9.98 -10.66
C GLU A 38 -32.52 -9.91 -10.81
N GLY A 39 -32.04 -10.04 -12.03
CA GLY A 39 -30.64 -9.92 -12.40
C GLY A 39 -29.76 -11.11 -12.01
N ASP A 40 -28.46 -10.91 -12.15
CA ASP A 40 -27.45 -11.89 -11.79
C ASP A 40 -27.31 -12.01 -10.28
N GLY A 41 -27.18 -13.25 -9.79
CA GLY A 41 -26.98 -13.50 -8.38
C GLY A 41 -25.56 -13.13 -7.91
N THR A 42 -25.34 -13.20 -6.60
CA THR A 42 -24.06 -12.84 -5.98
C THR A 42 -23.34 -14.04 -5.39
N TRP A 43 -22.02 -14.06 -5.53
CA TRP A 43 -21.15 -15.08 -4.99
C TRP A 43 -20.63 -14.71 -3.61
N ILE A 44 -20.59 -15.69 -2.70
CA ILE A 44 -20.20 -15.51 -1.30
C ILE A 44 -19.41 -16.75 -0.89
N ALA A 45 -18.23 -16.58 -0.31
CA ALA A 45 -17.53 -17.68 0.35
C ALA A 45 -17.78 -17.66 1.85
N ARG A 46 -17.72 -18.86 2.47
CA ARG A 46 -17.59 -19.00 3.91
C ARG A 46 -16.49 -19.99 4.25
N LYS A 47 -15.74 -19.66 5.28
CA LYS A 47 -14.67 -20.52 5.80
C LYS A 47 -14.83 -20.71 7.31
N LEU A 48 -14.69 -21.94 7.77
CA LEU A 48 -14.60 -22.25 9.18
C LEU A 48 -13.27 -21.73 9.74
N GLN A 49 -13.32 -20.90 10.75
CA GLN A 49 -12.12 -20.39 11.41
C GLN A 49 -11.52 -21.49 12.29
N GLU A 50 -10.22 -21.73 12.10
CA GLU A 50 -9.48 -22.77 12.80
C GLU A 50 -9.53 -22.55 14.33
N GLY A 51 -9.73 -23.61 15.11
CA GLY A 51 -9.88 -23.52 16.55
C GLY A 51 -11.22 -22.96 17.07
N THR A 52 -12.15 -22.58 16.17
CA THR A 52 -13.49 -22.10 16.54
C THR A 52 -14.57 -22.86 15.77
N LYS A 53 -15.84 -22.72 16.23
CA LYS A 53 -17.01 -23.21 15.47
C LYS A 53 -17.66 -22.12 14.60
N GLN A 54 -16.94 -20.99 14.38
CA GLN A 54 -17.50 -19.84 13.70
C GLN A 54 -17.05 -19.82 12.22
N TYR A 55 -17.96 -19.36 11.37
CA TYR A 55 -17.66 -19.14 9.94
C TYR A 55 -17.39 -17.67 9.68
N VAL A 56 -16.32 -17.40 8.93
CA VAL A 56 -16.05 -16.09 8.35
C VAL A 56 -16.64 -16.08 6.93
N PHE A 57 -17.24 -14.97 6.54
CA PHE A 57 -17.91 -14.80 5.25
C PHE A 57 -17.24 -13.71 4.43
N ARG A 58 -17.18 -13.92 3.12
CA ARG A 58 -16.74 -12.89 2.17
C ARG A 58 -17.66 -12.87 0.94
N SER A 59 -18.16 -11.70 0.59
CA SER A 59 -18.91 -11.50 -0.64
C SER A 59 -17.97 -11.07 -1.76
N PHE A 60 -18.14 -11.67 -2.95
CA PHE A 60 -17.40 -11.33 -4.17
C PHE A 60 -18.26 -10.56 -5.18
N GLY A 61 -19.56 -10.36 -4.88
CA GLY A 61 -20.47 -9.71 -5.81
C GLY A 61 -20.83 -10.62 -7.01
N THR A 62 -21.01 -10.01 -8.17
CA THR A 62 -21.30 -10.70 -9.42
C THR A 62 -20.00 -11.10 -10.10
N LEU A 63 -19.80 -12.39 -10.34
CA LEU A 63 -18.66 -12.96 -11.06
C LEU A 63 -19.15 -13.74 -12.28
N SER A 64 -18.29 -13.95 -13.26
CA SER A 64 -18.62 -14.58 -14.54
C SER A 64 -19.10 -16.03 -14.41
N GLY A 65 -18.68 -16.75 -13.35
CA GLY A 65 -19.08 -18.13 -13.16
C GLY A 65 -18.51 -18.80 -11.91
N TYR A 66 -18.83 -20.10 -11.80
CA TYR A 66 -18.42 -20.94 -10.66
C TYR A 66 -16.90 -21.05 -10.53
N GLU A 67 -16.18 -21.24 -11.63
CA GLU A 67 -14.72 -21.45 -11.61
C GLU A 67 -13.97 -20.20 -11.12
N GLU A 68 -14.42 -19.03 -11.54
CA GLU A 68 -13.86 -17.76 -11.04
C GLU A 68 -14.17 -17.59 -9.55
N ALA A 69 -15.42 -17.85 -9.15
CA ALA A 69 -15.83 -17.74 -7.75
C ALA A 69 -15.09 -18.74 -6.84
N ALA A 70 -14.85 -19.96 -7.32
CA ALA A 70 -14.09 -20.97 -6.58
C ALA A 70 -12.62 -20.55 -6.42
N ARG A 71 -12.00 -20.00 -7.46
CA ARG A 71 -10.63 -19.47 -7.44
C ARG A 71 -10.46 -18.32 -6.45
N GLU A 72 -11.41 -17.38 -6.48
CA GLU A 72 -11.45 -16.25 -5.53
C GLU A 72 -11.65 -16.73 -4.08
N ALA A 73 -12.49 -17.76 -3.86
CA ALA A 73 -12.71 -18.34 -2.54
C ALA A 73 -11.45 -19.05 -2.01
N GLU A 74 -10.73 -19.79 -2.86
CA GLU A 74 -9.48 -20.46 -2.48
C GLU A 74 -8.38 -19.43 -2.18
N ALA A 75 -8.20 -18.39 -3.01
CA ALA A 75 -7.25 -17.33 -2.79
C ALA A 75 -7.52 -16.58 -1.47
N TRP A 76 -8.80 -16.27 -1.21
CA TRP A 76 -9.20 -15.65 0.06
C TRP A 76 -8.94 -16.57 1.25
N SER A 77 -9.20 -17.88 1.10
CA SER A 77 -9.05 -18.81 2.21
C SER A 77 -7.62 -18.97 2.66
N GLY A 78 -6.65 -18.90 1.75
CA GLY A 78 -5.23 -18.91 2.07
C GLY A 78 -4.83 -17.78 3.02
N GLY A 79 -5.38 -16.58 2.82
CA GLY A 79 -5.18 -15.46 3.75
C GLY A 79 -5.80 -15.68 5.14
N VAL A 80 -6.91 -16.41 5.24
CA VAL A 80 -7.55 -16.72 6.53
C VAL A 80 -6.75 -17.76 7.33
N ASP A 81 -6.12 -18.74 6.66
CA ASP A 81 -5.30 -19.78 7.31
C ASP A 81 -4.02 -19.23 7.96
N VAL A 82 -3.49 -18.14 7.44
CA VAL A 82 -2.31 -17.47 8.00
C VAL A 82 -2.64 -16.63 9.25
N GLY A 83 -3.85 -16.73 9.77
CA GLY A 83 -4.27 -15.96 10.96
C GLY A 83 -4.51 -14.48 10.66
N VAL A 84 -4.59 -14.10 9.39
CA VAL A 84 -5.00 -12.77 8.94
C VAL A 84 -6.50 -12.64 9.17
N THR A 85 -6.88 -12.55 10.45
CA THR A 85 -8.18 -12.00 10.83
C THR A 85 -8.16 -10.56 10.34
N HIS A 86 -8.85 -10.28 9.24
CA HIS A 86 -9.09 -8.93 8.75
C HIS A 86 -10.01 -8.15 9.72
N LYS A 87 -9.60 -7.97 10.97
CA LYS A 87 -9.86 -6.72 11.66
C LYS A 87 -9.01 -5.72 10.89
N GLY A 88 -9.67 -4.97 10.01
CA GLY A 88 -8.97 -4.23 8.98
C GLY A 88 -7.80 -3.42 9.53
N THR A 89 -6.60 -3.74 9.08
CA THR A 89 -5.40 -2.96 9.40
C THR A 89 -5.60 -1.56 8.87
N THR A 90 -5.46 -0.56 9.72
CA THR A 90 -5.52 0.85 9.32
C THR A 90 -4.22 1.27 8.64
N LEU A 91 -4.26 2.38 7.90
CA LEU A 91 -3.06 2.94 7.32
C LEU A 91 -2.02 3.31 8.38
N GLU A 92 -2.46 3.83 9.52
CA GLU A 92 -1.60 4.15 10.67
C GLU A 92 -0.88 2.90 11.20
N ALA A 93 -1.61 1.82 11.45
CA ALA A 93 -1.03 0.55 11.91
C ALA A 93 -0.01 -0.03 10.91
N ALA A 94 -0.25 0.12 9.61
CA ALA A 94 0.71 -0.30 8.58
C ALA A 94 1.99 0.56 8.61
N CYS A 95 1.87 1.86 8.86
CA CYS A 95 3.01 2.75 9.02
C CYS A 95 3.83 2.43 10.27
N GLU A 96 3.18 2.10 11.40
CA GLU A 96 3.85 1.67 12.64
C GLU A 96 4.62 0.36 12.44
N ALA A 97 3.99 -0.62 11.77
CA ALA A 97 4.65 -1.87 11.41
C ALA A 97 5.88 -1.64 10.51
N TYR A 98 5.78 -0.71 9.55
CA TYR A 98 6.91 -0.33 8.71
C TYR A 98 8.06 0.30 9.50
N VAL A 99 7.78 1.21 10.42
CA VAL A 99 8.80 1.82 11.30
C VAL A 99 9.50 0.75 12.12
N THR A 100 8.74 -0.18 12.70
CA THR A 100 9.28 -1.31 13.45
C THR A 100 10.17 -2.20 12.57
N HIS A 101 9.72 -2.51 11.36
CA HIS A 101 10.51 -3.26 10.38
C HIS A 101 11.83 -2.54 10.04
N GLN A 102 11.79 -1.22 9.79
CA GLN A 102 13.01 -0.43 9.51
C GLN A 102 14.00 -0.43 10.69
N LYS A 103 13.50 -0.34 11.94
CA LYS A 103 14.34 -0.43 13.15
C LYS A 103 15.09 -1.75 13.22
N ASN A 104 14.43 -2.86 12.83
CA ASN A 104 14.98 -4.20 12.93
C ASN A 104 15.88 -4.59 11.75
N GLN A 105 15.55 -4.13 10.53
CA GLN A 105 16.18 -4.61 9.30
C GLN A 105 17.20 -3.66 8.68
N LYS A 106 17.13 -2.36 8.99
CA LYS A 106 18.03 -1.36 8.36
C LYS A 106 18.80 -0.54 9.40
N SER A 107 18.27 0.63 9.77
CA SER A 107 18.95 1.52 10.71
C SER A 107 17.95 2.32 11.54
N LYS A 108 18.39 2.69 12.75
CA LYS A 108 17.61 3.55 13.65
C LYS A 108 17.31 4.92 13.00
N THR A 109 18.26 5.44 12.22
CA THR A 109 18.12 6.74 11.53
C THR A 109 17.04 6.70 10.45
N SER A 110 17.03 5.65 9.60
CA SER A 110 15.99 5.48 8.57
C SER A 110 14.61 5.29 9.18
N ALA A 111 14.53 4.58 10.31
CA ALA A 111 13.28 4.39 11.03
C ALA A 111 12.78 5.70 11.63
N ALA A 112 13.66 6.50 12.24
CA ALA A 112 13.32 7.80 12.83
C ALA A 112 12.84 8.81 11.76
N ASP A 113 13.46 8.84 10.57
CA ASP A 113 13.02 9.68 9.46
C ASP A 113 11.60 9.29 9.00
N ALA A 114 11.34 7.99 8.78
CA ALA A 114 10.02 7.50 8.42
C ALA A 114 8.97 7.82 9.50
N GLU A 115 9.29 7.56 10.76
CA GLU A 115 8.41 7.84 11.90
C GLU A 115 8.08 9.33 12.01
N GLY A 116 9.08 10.21 11.85
CA GLY A 116 8.88 11.66 11.85
C GLY A 116 7.94 12.15 10.75
N ARG A 117 8.01 11.52 9.54
CA ARG A 117 7.07 11.81 8.44
C ARG A 117 5.67 11.34 8.78
N PHE A 118 5.51 10.11 9.29
CA PHE A 118 4.19 9.56 9.63
C PHE A 118 3.53 10.29 10.80
N LYS A 119 4.29 10.72 11.81
CA LYS A 119 3.77 11.55 12.91
C LYS A 119 3.17 12.87 12.42
N ARG A 120 3.80 13.50 11.42
CA ARG A 120 3.28 14.77 10.89
C ARG A 120 2.08 14.60 9.97
N LEU A 121 2.01 13.50 9.20
CA LEU A 121 1.15 13.40 8.03
C LEU A 121 0.12 12.28 8.08
N VAL A 122 0.25 11.30 8.99
CA VAL A 122 -0.60 10.10 9.05
C VAL A 122 -1.17 9.88 10.44
N TYR A 123 -0.34 9.87 11.48
CA TYR A 123 -0.76 9.51 12.83
C TYR A 123 -1.75 10.53 13.38
N GLY A 124 -2.90 10.02 13.86
CA GLY A 124 -3.99 10.86 14.35
C GLY A 124 -4.70 11.69 13.28
N LYS A 125 -4.41 11.50 12.00
CA LYS A 125 -5.10 12.15 10.88
C LYS A 125 -6.18 11.24 10.29
N THR A 126 -7.17 11.84 9.62
CA THR A 126 -8.26 11.11 8.98
C THR A 126 -7.76 10.00 8.03
N ILE A 127 -6.69 10.25 7.29
CA ILE A 127 -6.11 9.26 6.39
C ILE A 127 -5.56 8.04 7.16
N GLY A 128 -4.99 8.25 8.36
CA GLY A 128 -4.44 7.18 9.21
C GLY A 128 -5.50 6.17 9.64
N THR A 129 -6.75 6.61 9.83
CA THR A 129 -7.86 5.76 10.26
C THR A 129 -8.47 4.90 9.16
N ILE A 130 -8.11 5.15 7.90
CA ILE A 130 -8.65 4.41 6.76
C ILE A 130 -8.12 2.97 6.79
N LEU A 131 -9.03 2.00 6.69
CA LEU A 131 -8.67 0.60 6.53
C LEU A 131 -7.99 0.36 5.19
N LEU A 132 -6.90 -0.43 5.14
CA LEU A 132 -6.15 -0.68 3.90
C LEU A 132 -7.00 -1.25 2.78
N ASN A 133 -7.97 -2.10 3.09
CA ASN A 133 -8.90 -2.67 2.11
C ASN A 133 -9.95 -1.67 1.59
N LYS A 134 -10.07 -0.50 2.21
CA LYS A 134 -10.93 0.62 1.78
C LYS A 134 -10.12 1.79 1.22
N LEU A 135 -8.80 1.69 1.24
CA LEU A 135 -7.91 2.72 0.69
C LEU A 135 -8.13 2.82 -0.82
N ARG A 136 -8.31 4.05 -1.31
CA ARG A 136 -8.51 4.37 -2.73
C ARG A 136 -7.41 5.32 -3.20
N PRO A 137 -7.05 5.30 -4.49
CA PRO A 137 -6.07 6.24 -5.04
C PRO A 137 -6.40 7.70 -4.77
N GLN A 138 -7.70 8.05 -4.72
CA GLN A 138 -8.15 9.40 -4.43
C GLN A 138 -7.72 9.88 -3.05
N HIS A 139 -7.84 9.03 -2.01
CA HIS A 139 -7.41 9.39 -0.65
C HIS A 139 -5.93 9.81 -0.60
N LEU A 140 -5.09 9.13 -1.38
CA LEU A 140 -3.65 9.47 -1.45
C LEU A 140 -3.38 10.71 -2.29
N ARG A 141 -4.18 10.97 -3.34
CA ARG A 141 -4.06 12.19 -4.13
C ARG A 141 -4.46 13.41 -3.30
N ASP A 142 -5.56 13.32 -2.57
CA ASP A 142 -6.02 14.38 -1.66
C ASP A 142 -4.97 14.62 -0.57
N TRP A 143 -4.47 13.56 0.05
CA TRP A 143 -3.41 13.65 1.05
C TRP A 143 -2.10 14.25 0.51
N MET A 144 -1.77 14.05 -0.76
CA MET A 144 -0.63 14.70 -1.40
C MET A 144 -0.92 16.18 -1.66
N ALA A 145 -2.14 16.51 -2.11
CA ALA A 145 -2.56 17.88 -2.37
C ALA A 145 -2.54 18.73 -1.10
N ASP A 146 -3.01 18.19 0.02
CA ASP A 146 -3.00 18.86 1.34
C ASP A 146 -1.59 19.27 1.83
N GLN A 147 -0.52 18.79 1.17
CA GLN A 147 0.87 19.10 1.52
C GLN A 147 1.46 20.21 0.65
N LEU A 148 0.72 20.72 -0.32
CA LEU A 148 1.20 21.77 -1.21
C LEU A 148 1.11 23.14 -0.53
N ASP A 149 2.11 23.95 -0.78
CA ASP A 149 2.08 25.38 -0.43
C ASP A 149 1.51 26.15 -1.63
N GLU A 150 0.20 26.40 -1.60
CA GLU A 150 -0.51 27.05 -2.70
C GLU A 150 -0.31 28.57 -2.71
N ASP A 151 0.06 29.17 -1.56
CA ASP A 151 0.26 30.60 -1.40
C ASP A 151 1.72 31.04 -1.59
N GLY A 152 2.64 30.06 -1.74
CA GLY A 152 4.07 30.29 -1.92
C GLY A 152 4.44 30.72 -3.34
N ASP A 153 5.68 31.19 -3.52
CA ASP A 153 6.23 31.42 -4.83
C ASP A 153 6.45 30.10 -5.64
N GLU A 154 6.80 30.20 -6.92
CA GLU A 154 6.99 29.05 -7.79
C GLU A 154 8.01 28.03 -7.23
N GLU A 155 9.07 28.54 -6.59
CA GLU A 155 10.10 27.69 -5.97
C GLU A 155 9.58 27.00 -4.69
N ASP A 156 8.74 27.65 -3.89
CA ASP A 156 8.15 27.07 -2.69
C ASP A 156 7.09 26.02 -3.05
N VAL A 157 6.26 26.29 -4.05
CA VAL A 157 5.36 25.29 -4.65
C VAL A 157 6.15 24.07 -5.16
N ARG A 158 7.28 24.29 -5.82
CA ARG A 158 8.14 23.19 -6.30
C ARG A 158 8.73 22.39 -5.13
N LYS A 159 9.21 23.04 -4.08
CA LYS A 159 9.77 22.38 -2.87
C LYS A 159 8.70 21.59 -2.13
N SER A 160 7.48 22.12 -2.01
CA SER A 160 6.36 21.41 -1.38
C SER A 160 6.00 20.14 -2.17
N LYS A 161 5.97 20.20 -3.51
CA LYS A 161 5.79 19.05 -4.39
C LYS A 161 6.89 17.99 -4.22
N ASP A 162 8.16 18.40 -4.13
CA ASP A 162 9.28 17.47 -3.91
C ASP A 162 9.16 16.78 -2.53
N SER A 163 8.78 17.52 -1.50
CA SER A 163 8.54 17.00 -0.17
C SER A 163 7.35 16.01 -0.14
N ALA A 164 6.23 16.34 -0.78
CA ALA A 164 5.07 15.47 -0.91
C ALA A 164 5.43 14.16 -1.67
N ASN A 165 6.25 14.24 -2.72
CA ASN A 165 6.74 13.08 -3.46
C ASN A 165 7.60 12.15 -2.57
N ARG A 166 8.48 12.69 -1.75
CA ARG A 166 9.28 11.90 -0.79
C ARG A 166 8.39 11.24 0.25
N ASN A 167 7.37 11.95 0.75
CA ASN A 167 6.41 11.41 1.69
C ASN A 167 5.57 10.29 1.07
N LEU A 168 5.12 10.46 -0.19
CA LEU A 168 4.42 9.41 -0.94
C LEU A 168 5.28 8.15 -1.09
N ASN A 169 6.55 8.30 -1.44
CA ASN A 169 7.46 7.16 -1.60
C ASN A 169 7.62 6.39 -0.28
N THR A 170 7.76 7.10 0.84
CA THR A 170 7.84 6.48 2.17
C THR A 170 6.54 5.76 2.53
N LEU A 171 5.39 6.38 2.26
CA LEU A 171 4.08 5.78 2.51
C LEU A 171 3.84 4.54 1.63
N LYS A 172 4.17 4.61 0.34
CA LYS A 172 4.10 3.45 -0.56
C LYS A 172 5.00 2.30 -0.12
N ALA A 173 6.17 2.59 0.44
CA ALA A 173 7.05 1.57 0.99
C ALA A 173 6.39 0.84 2.18
N ALA A 174 5.69 1.57 3.06
CA ALA A 174 4.91 0.98 4.15
C ALA A 174 3.73 0.13 3.64
N LEU A 175 2.99 0.63 2.64
CA LEU A 175 1.88 -0.09 2.02
C LEU A 175 2.33 -1.36 1.28
N ASN A 176 3.47 -1.30 0.60
CA ASN A 176 4.05 -2.47 -0.08
C ASN A 176 4.59 -3.50 0.92
N LEU A 177 5.07 -3.07 2.10
CA LEU A 177 5.38 -3.98 3.19
C LEU A 177 4.11 -4.67 3.69
N ALA A 178 3.05 -3.92 3.95
CA ALA A 178 1.75 -4.45 4.39
C ALA A 178 1.17 -5.46 3.37
N LEU A 179 1.34 -5.21 2.06
CA LEU A 179 0.95 -6.16 1.02
C LEU A 179 1.78 -7.44 1.07
N ARG A 180 3.11 -7.32 1.19
CA ARG A 180 4.02 -8.46 1.29
C ARG A 180 3.75 -9.30 2.54
N ASP A 181 3.44 -8.63 3.66
CA ASP A 181 3.09 -9.27 4.93
C ASP A 181 1.62 -9.73 4.98
N GLN A 182 0.91 -9.68 3.84
CA GLN A 182 -0.47 -10.13 3.65
C GLN A 182 -1.51 -9.44 4.55
N LEU A 183 -1.21 -8.25 5.07
CA LEU A 183 -2.16 -7.42 5.82
C LEU A 183 -3.25 -6.82 4.92
N VAL A 184 -3.02 -6.84 3.62
CA VAL A 184 -3.97 -6.47 2.56
C VAL A 184 -3.73 -7.35 1.34
N THR A 185 -4.76 -7.61 0.56
CA THR A 185 -4.71 -8.55 -0.57
C THR A 185 -4.47 -7.90 -1.93
N THR A 186 -4.47 -6.55 -2.01
CA THR A 186 -4.35 -5.81 -3.27
C THR A 186 -3.66 -4.48 -3.07
N ASP A 187 -2.91 -4.06 -4.08
CA ASP A 187 -2.25 -2.76 -4.17
C ASP A 187 -3.08 -1.69 -4.90
N ALA A 188 -4.33 -2.01 -5.28
CA ALA A 188 -5.19 -1.14 -6.09
C ALA A 188 -5.40 0.25 -5.47
N GLY A 189 -5.29 0.37 -4.14
CA GLY A 189 -5.44 1.64 -3.41
C GLY A 189 -4.30 2.63 -3.62
N TRP A 190 -3.10 2.18 -4.06
CA TRP A 190 -1.93 3.07 -4.16
C TRP A 190 -1.06 2.86 -5.41
N LYS A 191 -1.21 1.77 -6.14
CA LYS A 191 -0.39 1.43 -7.31
C LYS A 191 -0.36 2.54 -8.35
N THR A 192 -1.54 3.06 -8.68
CA THR A 192 -1.74 4.05 -9.75
C THR A 192 -1.46 5.49 -9.34
N VAL A 193 -1.16 5.75 -8.06
CA VAL A 193 -0.82 7.10 -7.59
C VAL A 193 0.61 7.43 -8.01
N THR A 194 0.78 8.49 -8.79
CA THR A 194 2.08 8.96 -9.29
C THR A 194 2.55 10.20 -8.54
N PRO A 195 3.87 10.40 -8.41
CA PRO A 195 4.44 11.63 -7.87
C PRO A 195 4.08 12.85 -8.74
N PHE A 196 4.10 14.03 -8.15
CA PHE A 196 3.99 15.29 -8.90
C PHE A 196 5.15 15.42 -9.91
N PRO A 197 4.86 15.76 -11.15
CA PRO A 197 5.90 15.93 -12.18
C PRO A 197 6.75 17.18 -11.91
N LYS A 198 7.98 17.18 -12.43
CA LYS A 198 8.91 18.33 -12.40
C LYS A 198 9.23 18.91 -11.01
N ALA A 199 8.96 18.17 -9.93
CA ALA A 199 9.22 18.61 -8.57
C ALA A 199 10.72 18.55 -8.21
N GLY A 200 11.46 17.56 -8.73
CA GLY A 200 12.90 17.42 -8.47
C GLY A 200 13.72 18.42 -9.28
N ARG A 201 14.65 19.10 -8.62
CA ARG A 201 15.69 19.90 -9.28
C ARG A 201 17.03 19.19 -9.19
N ARG A 202 17.63 18.91 -10.33
CA ARG A 202 19.01 18.45 -10.36
C ARG A 202 19.89 19.59 -9.86
N ARG A 203 20.70 19.36 -8.83
CA ARG A 203 21.72 20.34 -8.47
C ARG A 203 22.72 20.43 -9.61
N THR A 204 22.69 21.54 -10.33
CA THR A 204 23.59 21.87 -11.45
C THR A 204 24.63 22.89 -11.01
N GLY A 205 24.99 22.89 -9.72
CA GLY A 205 26.03 23.77 -9.22
C GLY A 205 27.41 23.20 -9.56
N ASP A 206 27.92 23.52 -10.74
CA ASP A 206 29.33 23.33 -11.01
C ASP A 206 30.11 24.45 -10.31
N LEU A 207 31.14 24.08 -9.54
CA LEU A 207 32.05 25.05 -8.95
C LEU A 207 32.91 25.64 -10.04
N THR A 208 32.82 26.96 -10.22
CA THR A 208 33.77 27.64 -11.10
C THR A 208 35.23 27.45 -10.57
N PRO A 209 36.24 27.57 -11.43
CA PRO A 209 37.64 27.50 -10.95
C PRO A 209 37.95 28.46 -9.78
N LYS A 210 37.33 29.64 -9.80
CA LYS A 210 37.44 30.64 -8.74
C LYS A 210 36.80 30.17 -7.44
N ASP A 211 35.55 29.61 -7.51
CA ASP A 211 34.86 29.08 -6.33
C ASP A 211 35.57 27.87 -5.75
N ARG A 212 36.19 27.04 -6.60
CA ARG A 212 37.00 25.90 -6.20
C ARG A 212 38.23 26.37 -5.41
N ALA A 213 38.97 27.38 -5.91
CA ALA A 213 40.13 27.94 -5.24
C ALA A 213 39.73 28.56 -3.89
N ALA A 214 38.62 29.32 -3.86
CA ALA A 214 38.10 29.90 -2.63
C ALA A 214 37.67 28.82 -1.62
N LEU A 215 37.01 27.75 -2.06
CA LEU A 215 36.65 26.63 -1.19
C LEU A 215 37.87 25.95 -0.58
N LEU A 216 38.90 25.68 -1.40
CA LEU A 216 40.14 25.01 -0.94
C LEU A 216 40.93 25.86 0.03
N SER A 217 40.92 27.20 -0.07
CA SER A 217 41.64 28.10 0.85
C SER A 217 41.06 28.14 2.27
N HIS A 218 39.83 27.61 2.49
CA HIS A 218 39.19 27.54 3.79
C HIS A 218 39.52 26.27 4.59
N TYR A 219 40.21 25.31 3.97
CA TYR A 219 40.59 24.06 4.61
C TYR A 219 42.08 24.06 5.00
N ASP A 220 42.41 23.22 5.98
CA ASP A 220 43.82 22.90 6.23
C ASP A 220 44.43 22.18 5.00
N PRO A 221 45.77 22.18 4.84
CA PRO A 221 46.43 21.66 3.64
C PRO A 221 46.12 20.22 3.30
N ASP A 222 45.98 19.34 4.32
CA ASP A 222 45.72 17.90 4.11
C ASP A 222 44.28 17.68 3.62
N LEU A 223 43.30 18.35 4.24
CA LEU A 223 41.92 18.29 3.83
C LEU A 223 41.72 18.96 2.47
N ALA A 224 42.38 20.07 2.20
CA ALA A 224 42.34 20.73 0.90
C ALA A 224 42.85 19.81 -0.22
N ALA A 225 43.95 19.08 0.01
CA ALA A 225 44.49 18.10 -0.94
C ALA A 225 43.49 16.97 -1.21
N LEU A 226 42.86 16.42 -0.18
CA LEU A 226 41.83 15.39 -0.31
C LEU A 226 40.60 15.87 -1.08
N VAL A 227 40.10 17.07 -0.75
CA VAL A 227 38.92 17.66 -1.43
C VAL A 227 39.28 17.96 -2.89
N ASN A 228 40.46 18.50 -3.17
CA ASN A 228 40.90 18.77 -4.55
C ASN A 228 41.01 17.48 -5.38
N ALA A 229 41.63 16.44 -4.82
CA ALA A 229 41.70 15.13 -5.49
C ALA A 229 40.29 14.60 -5.83
N ARG A 230 39.30 14.73 -4.94
CA ARG A 230 37.90 14.33 -5.18
C ARG A 230 37.21 15.19 -6.25
N LEU A 231 37.46 16.50 -6.25
CA LEU A 231 36.90 17.40 -7.27
C LEU A 231 37.45 17.08 -8.66
N LEU A 232 38.71 16.64 -8.76
CA LEU A 232 39.33 16.28 -10.04
C LEU A 232 38.95 14.87 -10.53
N THR A 233 38.78 13.93 -9.62
CA THR A 233 38.55 12.52 -9.97
C THR A 233 37.07 12.11 -9.96
N ALA A 234 36.18 12.96 -9.45
CA ALA A 234 34.74 12.68 -9.27
C ALA A 234 34.44 11.39 -8.44
N VAL A 235 35.39 10.88 -7.68
CA VAL A 235 35.25 9.67 -6.85
C VAL A 235 34.34 9.96 -5.67
N ARG A 236 33.28 9.17 -5.52
CA ARG A 236 32.41 9.21 -4.34
C ARG A 236 33.14 8.60 -3.14
N PRO A 237 32.97 9.16 -1.93
CA PRO A 237 33.39 8.46 -0.71
C PRO A 237 32.59 7.15 -0.59
N SER A 238 33.28 6.07 -0.33
CA SER A 238 32.69 4.77 0.05
C SER A 238 32.06 4.83 1.44
#